data_f0757cbf7e0875fbf4d1766edcfda414
#
_entry.id   f0757cbf7e0875fbf4d1766edcfda414
#
_cell.length_a   1.000
_cell.length_b   1.000
_cell.length_c   1.000
_cell.angle_alpha   90.00
_cell.angle_beta   90.00
_cell.angle_gamma   90.00
#
_symmetry.space_group_name_H-M   'P 1'
#
loop_
_entity.id
_entity.type
_entity.pdbx_description
1 polymer ?
#
loop_
_entity_poly.entity_id
_entity_poly.type
_entity_poly.pdbx_seq_one_letter_code
_entity_poly.pdbx_strand_id
1 'polypeptide(L)'
;MNEAMLMLMTQVDDVPGELLGDFIKQCETVGARNIQIVPAITKKNRPSYLVYVDIPESLEDDIAILFGGELGTCGYRILHAEHKHFDIQRSTSVLKVVALDDEYEFELSAKTISKAQQFTRVKAEYEDLSHICTVFREKGLKIPLSVLKAEVEGQILKNGHQAVINVSF
;
A
#
# COMPACT_ATOMS: atom_id res chain seq x y z
N MET A 1 -15.55 11.59 -14.84
CA MET A 1 -16.62 11.38 -13.84
C MET A 1 -16.01 10.50 -12.75
N ASN A 2 -16.04 10.92 -11.48
CA ASN A 2 -15.64 10.01 -10.39
C ASN A 2 -16.74 8.94 -10.32
N GLU A 3 -16.37 7.70 -10.55
CA GLU A 3 -17.25 6.55 -10.37
C GLU A 3 -17.62 6.46 -8.87
N ALA A 4 -18.89 6.21 -8.58
CA ALA A 4 -19.34 6.01 -7.21
C ALA A 4 -18.66 4.74 -6.65
N MET A 5 -18.14 4.86 -5.45
CA MET A 5 -17.43 3.77 -4.76
C MET A 5 -18.29 3.24 -3.63
N LEU A 6 -18.38 1.93 -3.54
CA LEU A 6 -19.03 1.23 -2.44
C LEU A 6 -17.98 0.47 -1.62
N MET A 7 -18.24 0.33 -0.34
CA MET A 7 -17.56 -0.63 0.51
C MET A 7 -18.54 -1.72 0.89
N LEU A 8 -18.32 -2.93 0.41
CA LEU A 8 -19.12 -4.09 0.80
C LEU A 8 -18.50 -4.73 2.05
N MET A 9 -19.32 -5.18 2.97
CA MET A 9 -18.87 -5.85 4.19
C MET A 9 -19.68 -7.11 4.47
N THR A 10 -18.98 -8.21 4.72
CA THR A 10 -19.59 -9.43 5.26
C THR A 10 -18.81 -9.96 6.46
N GLN A 11 -19.39 -10.95 7.15
CA GLN A 11 -18.76 -11.63 8.28
C GLN A 11 -18.81 -13.14 8.07
N VAL A 12 -17.68 -13.80 8.33
CA VAL A 12 -17.56 -15.27 8.21
C VAL A 12 -16.90 -15.84 9.47
N ASP A 13 -17.38 -16.98 9.95
CA ASP A 13 -16.84 -17.66 11.16
C ASP A 13 -16.54 -19.17 10.93
N ASP A 14 -16.63 -19.64 9.67
CA ASP A 14 -16.46 -21.03 9.30
C ASP A 14 -15.65 -21.25 8.01
N VAL A 15 -14.92 -20.21 7.55
CA VAL A 15 -14.13 -20.26 6.32
C VAL A 15 -12.65 -20.52 6.64
N PRO A 16 -12.01 -21.55 6.02
CA PRO A 16 -10.55 -21.79 6.16
C PRO A 16 -9.75 -20.67 5.52
N GLY A 17 -8.54 -20.40 6.06
CA GLY A 17 -7.66 -19.33 5.60
C GLY A 17 -7.24 -19.45 4.14
N GLU A 18 -7.15 -20.65 3.60
CA GLU A 18 -6.81 -20.91 2.20
C GLU A 18 -7.88 -20.32 1.25
N LEU A 19 -9.16 -20.48 1.59
CA LEU A 19 -10.26 -19.91 0.79
C LEU A 19 -10.28 -18.39 0.89
N LEU A 20 -9.92 -17.81 2.02
CA LEU A 20 -9.78 -16.36 2.14
C LEU A 20 -8.69 -15.80 1.21
N GLY A 21 -7.56 -16.52 1.09
CA GLY A 21 -6.48 -16.14 0.17
C GLY A 21 -6.89 -16.21 -1.29
N ASP A 22 -7.68 -17.21 -1.66
CA ASP A 22 -8.20 -17.36 -3.03
C ASP A 22 -9.28 -16.31 -3.34
N PHE A 23 -10.19 -16.08 -2.40
CA PHE A 23 -11.18 -15.01 -2.48
C PHE A 23 -10.56 -13.62 -2.76
N ILE A 24 -9.46 -13.28 -2.08
CA ILE A 24 -8.74 -12.02 -2.33
C ILE A 24 -8.32 -11.94 -3.81
N LYS A 25 -7.71 -12.99 -4.36
CA LYS A 25 -7.25 -13.03 -5.76
C LYS A 25 -8.41 -12.91 -6.74
N GLN A 26 -9.53 -13.56 -6.47
CA GLN A 26 -10.72 -13.46 -7.31
C GLN A 26 -11.29 -12.04 -7.29
N CYS A 27 -11.40 -11.40 -6.12
CA CYS A 27 -11.83 -10.01 -6.02
C CYS A 27 -10.91 -9.04 -6.78
N GLU A 28 -9.59 -9.24 -6.70
CA GLU A 28 -8.61 -8.45 -7.47
C GLU A 28 -8.82 -8.63 -8.98
N THR A 29 -9.08 -9.86 -9.42
CA THR A 29 -9.33 -10.20 -10.83
C THR A 29 -10.61 -9.53 -11.36
N VAL A 30 -11.65 -9.47 -10.54
CA VAL A 30 -12.92 -8.78 -10.86
C VAL A 30 -12.73 -7.27 -10.92
N GLY A 31 -11.75 -6.72 -10.21
CA GLY A 31 -11.43 -5.29 -10.24
C GLY A 31 -11.70 -4.55 -8.92
N ALA A 32 -11.78 -5.27 -7.81
CA ALA A 32 -11.84 -4.66 -6.49
C ALA A 32 -10.62 -3.75 -6.26
N ARG A 33 -10.86 -2.59 -5.66
CA ARG A 33 -9.82 -1.59 -5.40
C ARG A 33 -9.00 -1.91 -4.16
N ASN A 34 -9.65 -2.53 -3.18
CA ASN A 34 -9.03 -2.90 -1.92
C ASN A 34 -9.82 -4.03 -1.28
N ILE A 35 -9.13 -4.97 -0.63
CA ILE A 35 -9.74 -6.03 0.17
C ILE A 35 -9.04 -6.06 1.52
N GLN A 36 -9.83 -6.08 2.59
CA GLN A 36 -9.32 -6.19 3.95
C GLN A 36 -10.05 -7.30 4.70
N ILE A 37 -9.28 -8.15 5.36
CA ILE A 37 -9.79 -9.22 6.21
C ILE A 37 -9.35 -8.94 7.64
N VAL A 38 -10.29 -8.62 8.51
CA VAL A 38 -10.05 -8.21 9.88
C VAL A 38 -10.49 -9.31 10.84
N PRO A 39 -9.60 -9.87 11.67
CA PRO A 39 -9.98 -10.83 12.70
C PRO A 39 -10.96 -10.21 13.69
N ALA A 40 -11.98 -10.99 14.05
CA ALA A 40 -13.04 -10.57 14.97
C ALA A 40 -13.52 -11.72 15.85
N ILE A 41 -14.34 -11.42 16.85
CA ILE A 41 -15.02 -12.40 17.69
C ILE A 41 -16.52 -12.17 17.57
N THR A 42 -17.26 -13.23 17.29
CA THR A 42 -18.73 -13.17 17.21
C THR A 42 -19.38 -13.07 18.58
N LYS A 43 -20.69 -12.75 18.61
CA LYS A 43 -21.51 -12.78 19.84
C LYS A 43 -21.57 -14.15 20.53
N LYS A 44 -21.16 -15.22 19.83
CA LYS A 44 -21.07 -16.58 20.37
C LYS A 44 -19.65 -16.97 20.81
N ASN A 45 -18.77 -15.98 20.96
CA ASN A 45 -17.35 -16.15 21.31
C ASN A 45 -16.57 -17.03 20.31
N ARG A 46 -16.93 -17.00 19.02
CA ARG A 46 -16.20 -17.72 17.97
C ARG A 46 -15.26 -16.77 17.26
N PRO A 47 -14.04 -17.20 16.92
CA PRO A 47 -13.20 -16.51 15.95
C PRO A 47 -13.97 -16.30 14.63
N SER A 48 -13.78 -15.15 14.02
CA SER A 48 -14.42 -14.82 12.75
C SER A 48 -13.57 -13.80 11.99
N TYR A 49 -13.99 -13.50 10.77
CA TYR A 49 -13.39 -12.43 9.98
C TYR A 49 -14.48 -11.47 9.52
N LEU A 50 -14.17 -10.17 9.58
CA LEU A 50 -14.89 -9.13 8.86
C LEU A 50 -14.17 -8.92 7.55
N VAL A 51 -14.86 -9.08 6.45
CA VAL A 51 -14.31 -8.93 5.10
C VAL A 51 -14.88 -7.64 4.53
N TYR A 52 -13.98 -6.71 4.17
CA TYR A 52 -14.32 -5.44 3.52
C TYR A 52 -13.76 -5.45 2.10
N VAL A 53 -14.57 -5.04 1.14
CA VAL A 53 -14.17 -4.93 -0.26
C VAL A 53 -14.58 -3.57 -0.80
N ASP A 54 -13.60 -2.76 -1.22
CA ASP A 54 -13.83 -1.47 -1.88
C ASP A 54 -13.98 -1.70 -3.38
N ILE A 55 -15.11 -1.31 -3.96
CA ILE A 55 -15.45 -1.55 -5.35
C ILE A 55 -16.07 -0.32 -6.02
N PRO A 56 -15.94 -0.20 -7.37
CA PRO A 56 -16.89 0.55 -8.16
C PRO A 56 -18.30 -0.02 -8.00
N GLU A 57 -19.31 0.85 -7.94
CA GLU A 57 -20.72 0.44 -7.78
C GLU A 57 -21.17 -0.59 -8.85
N SER A 58 -20.61 -0.51 -10.05
CA SER A 58 -20.88 -1.44 -11.16
C SER A 58 -20.48 -2.90 -10.89
N LEU A 59 -19.64 -3.17 -9.89
CA LEU A 59 -19.16 -4.52 -9.53
C LEU A 59 -19.85 -5.12 -8.30
N GLU A 60 -20.93 -4.51 -7.80
CA GLU A 60 -21.63 -4.98 -6.61
C GLU A 60 -22.08 -6.43 -6.75
N ASP A 61 -22.80 -6.74 -7.84
CA ASP A 61 -23.34 -8.08 -8.06
C ASP A 61 -22.23 -9.14 -8.22
N ASP A 62 -21.13 -8.80 -8.91
CA ASP A 62 -20.00 -9.72 -9.11
C ASP A 62 -19.34 -10.10 -7.78
N ILE A 63 -19.12 -9.13 -6.90
CA ILE A 63 -18.55 -9.37 -5.57
C ILE A 63 -19.57 -10.06 -4.65
N ALA A 64 -20.87 -9.76 -4.77
CA ALA A 64 -21.91 -10.46 -4.03
C ALA A 64 -21.94 -11.96 -4.36
N ILE A 65 -21.74 -12.32 -5.63
CA ILE A 65 -21.63 -13.72 -6.07
C ILE A 65 -20.43 -14.39 -5.40
N LEU A 66 -19.27 -13.72 -5.33
CA LEU A 66 -18.08 -14.26 -4.64
C LEU A 66 -18.32 -14.41 -3.14
N PHE A 67 -19.00 -13.47 -2.49
CA PHE A 67 -19.36 -13.60 -1.07
C PHE A 67 -20.21 -14.84 -0.80
N GLY A 68 -21.23 -15.09 -1.63
CA GLY A 68 -22.08 -16.26 -1.48
C GLY A 68 -21.40 -17.57 -1.88
N GLY A 69 -20.71 -17.57 -3.03
CA GLY A 69 -20.14 -18.77 -3.62
C GLY A 69 -18.85 -19.24 -2.92
N GLU A 70 -17.94 -18.32 -2.64
CA GLU A 70 -16.62 -18.66 -2.09
C GLU A 70 -16.60 -18.66 -0.56
N LEU A 71 -17.28 -17.72 0.06
CA LEU A 71 -17.29 -17.59 1.52
C LEU A 71 -18.53 -18.17 2.19
N GLY A 72 -19.54 -18.58 1.43
CA GLY A 72 -20.75 -19.17 1.97
C GLY A 72 -21.59 -18.22 2.84
N THR A 73 -21.43 -16.91 2.68
CA THR A 73 -22.15 -15.94 3.52
C THR A 73 -23.63 -15.87 3.15
N CYS A 74 -24.49 -15.68 4.15
CA CYS A 74 -25.93 -15.50 3.92
C CYS A 74 -26.31 -14.08 3.50
N GLY A 75 -25.35 -13.14 3.49
CA GLY A 75 -25.59 -11.76 3.13
C GLY A 75 -24.41 -10.84 3.43
N TYR A 76 -24.53 -9.63 2.94
CA TYR A 76 -23.52 -8.59 3.09
C TYR A 76 -24.17 -7.23 3.38
N ARG A 77 -23.38 -6.24 3.72
CA ARG A 77 -23.77 -4.86 3.94
C ARG A 77 -23.12 -3.96 2.94
N ILE A 78 -23.87 -3.00 2.43
CA ILE A 78 -23.35 -1.91 1.61
C ILE A 78 -23.10 -0.72 2.54
N LEU A 79 -21.86 -0.26 2.56
CA LEU A 79 -21.45 0.91 3.30
C LEU A 79 -21.15 2.04 2.31
N HIS A 80 -21.94 3.10 2.37
CA HIS A 80 -21.70 4.29 1.57
C HIS A 80 -20.60 5.10 2.27
N ALA A 81 -19.41 5.15 1.65
CA ALA A 81 -18.26 5.85 2.17
C ALA A 81 -17.73 6.86 1.15
N GLU A 82 -17.32 8.03 1.63
CA GLU A 82 -16.63 9.02 0.82
C GLU A 82 -15.12 8.81 0.94
N HIS A 83 -14.46 8.45 -0.16
CA HIS A 83 -13.02 8.34 -0.19
C HIS A 83 -12.40 9.70 -0.51
N LYS A 84 -11.70 10.28 0.48
CA LYS A 84 -10.97 11.56 0.33
C LYS A 84 -9.49 11.30 0.14
N HIS A 85 -8.94 11.88 -0.90
CA HIS A 85 -7.53 11.80 -1.21
C HIS A 85 -6.75 12.97 -0.64
N PHE A 86 -5.49 12.71 -0.31
CA PHE A 86 -4.48 13.74 -0.16
C PHE A 86 -3.91 14.12 -1.53
N ASP A 87 -3.29 15.29 -1.63
CA ASP A 87 -2.54 15.68 -2.81
C ASP A 87 -1.24 14.85 -2.85
N ILE A 88 -1.09 14.05 -3.90
CA ILE A 88 0.06 13.15 -4.06
C ILE A 88 0.83 13.54 -5.31
N GLN A 89 2.07 13.97 -5.12
CA GLN A 89 3.03 14.18 -6.19
C GLN A 89 4.06 13.05 -6.19
N ARG A 90 4.20 12.37 -7.32
CA ARG A 90 5.22 11.33 -7.54
C ARG A 90 6.36 11.90 -8.36
N SER A 91 7.58 11.48 -8.04
CA SER A 91 8.78 11.87 -8.76
C SER A 91 9.77 10.73 -8.77
N THR A 92 10.60 10.71 -9.80
CA THR A 92 11.79 9.88 -9.91
C THR A 92 13.01 10.79 -9.93
N SER A 93 14.05 10.43 -9.22
CA SER A 93 15.30 11.17 -9.08
C SER A 93 16.49 10.21 -9.25
N VAL A 94 17.64 10.75 -9.61
CA VAL A 94 18.90 10.01 -9.51
C VAL A 94 19.43 10.19 -8.09
N LEU A 95 19.55 9.10 -7.34
CA LEU A 95 20.20 9.09 -6.04
C LEU A 95 21.68 8.78 -6.20
N LYS A 96 22.52 9.75 -5.87
CA LYS A 96 23.97 9.58 -5.81
C LYS A 96 24.37 9.26 -4.37
N VAL A 97 25.00 8.13 -4.20
CA VAL A 97 25.49 7.66 -2.88
C VAL A 97 26.99 7.64 -2.91
N VAL A 98 27.61 8.46 -2.08
CA VAL A 98 29.06 8.43 -1.84
C VAL A 98 29.34 7.50 -0.66
N ALA A 99 30.01 6.39 -0.93
CA ALA A 99 30.37 5.39 0.06
C ALA A 99 31.58 4.58 -0.39
N LEU A 100 32.41 4.09 0.53
CA LEU A 100 33.62 3.28 0.22
C LEU A 100 34.62 4.01 -0.73
N ASP A 101 34.70 5.33 -0.63
CA ASP A 101 35.51 6.21 -1.48
C ASP A 101 35.09 6.28 -2.97
N ASP A 102 33.92 5.72 -3.29
CA ASP A 102 33.31 5.72 -4.62
C ASP A 102 31.95 6.42 -4.66
N GLU A 103 31.51 6.84 -5.84
CA GLU A 103 30.17 7.35 -6.10
C GLU A 103 29.36 6.30 -6.86
N TYR A 104 28.13 6.06 -6.38
CA TYR A 104 27.16 5.13 -6.98
C TYR A 104 25.90 5.87 -7.33
N GLU A 105 25.31 5.53 -8.49
CA GLU A 105 24.06 6.12 -8.95
C GLU A 105 22.94 5.07 -8.97
N PHE A 106 21.78 5.46 -8.46
CA PHE A 106 20.56 4.63 -8.46
C PHE A 106 19.37 5.46 -8.90
N GLU A 107 18.39 4.83 -9.53
CA GLU A 107 17.07 5.42 -9.70
C GLU A 107 16.29 5.30 -8.39
N LEU A 108 15.61 6.39 -8.00
CA LEU A 108 14.83 6.45 -6.78
C LEU A 108 13.48 7.10 -7.04
N SER A 109 12.43 6.38 -6.75
CA SER A 109 11.05 6.87 -6.78
C SER A 109 10.62 7.33 -5.40
N ALA A 110 9.94 8.47 -5.35
CA ALA A 110 9.37 9.00 -4.11
C ALA A 110 8.01 9.63 -4.36
N LYS A 111 7.21 9.71 -3.29
CA LYS A 111 5.94 10.44 -3.29
C LYS A 111 5.92 11.45 -2.17
N THR A 112 5.45 12.64 -2.50
CA THR A 112 5.13 13.69 -1.52
C THR A 112 3.63 13.71 -1.31
N ILE A 113 3.22 13.67 -0.07
CA ILE A 113 1.83 13.67 0.38
C ILE A 113 1.58 15.00 1.08
N SER A 114 0.59 15.77 0.61
CA SER A 114 0.22 17.04 1.22
C SER A 114 -1.30 17.21 1.26
N LYS A 115 -1.78 18.19 2.04
CA LYS A 115 -3.17 18.59 2.05
C LYS A 115 -3.26 20.08 2.30
N ALA A 116 -3.81 20.83 1.32
CA ALA A 116 -4.01 22.26 1.41
C ALA A 116 -2.74 23.03 1.84
N GLN A 117 -1.56 22.55 1.51
CA GLN A 117 -0.25 23.08 1.91
C GLN A 117 -0.01 23.17 3.43
N GLN A 118 -0.85 22.52 4.25
CA GLN A 118 -0.73 22.58 5.72
C GLN A 118 0.30 21.60 6.28
N PHE A 119 0.56 20.50 5.60
CA PHE A 119 1.62 19.57 5.94
C PHE A 119 2.18 18.92 4.69
N THR A 120 3.40 18.42 4.80
CA THR A 120 4.05 17.65 3.74
C THR A 120 4.75 16.45 4.35
N ARG A 121 4.60 15.30 3.73
CA ARG A 121 5.34 14.09 4.06
C ARG A 121 5.90 13.48 2.79
N VAL A 122 7.17 13.10 2.84
CA VAL A 122 7.83 12.35 1.77
C VAL A 122 7.87 10.89 2.13
N LYS A 123 7.72 10.03 1.13
CA LYS A 123 7.94 8.58 1.22
C LYS A 123 8.70 8.12 -0.01
N ALA A 124 9.93 7.67 0.18
CA ALA A 124 10.68 6.95 -0.82
C ALA A 124 10.13 5.52 -0.98
N GLU A 125 10.18 4.97 -2.19
CA GLU A 125 9.67 3.61 -2.43
C GLU A 125 10.60 2.58 -1.78
N TYR A 126 9.98 1.62 -1.11
CA TYR A 126 10.70 0.62 -0.30
C TYR A 126 11.61 -0.28 -1.14
N GLU A 127 11.13 -0.68 -2.32
CA GLU A 127 11.87 -1.61 -3.18
C GLU A 127 13.16 -0.99 -3.70
N ASP A 128 13.14 0.29 -4.08
CA ASP A 128 14.33 1.01 -4.51
C ASP A 128 15.36 1.09 -3.36
N LEU A 129 14.91 1.49 -2.16
CA LEU A 129 15.77 1.55 -0.98
C LEU A 129 16.33 0.16 -0.60
N SER A 130 15.52 -0.88 -0.68
CA SER A 130 15.91 -2.26 -0.39
C SER A 130 16.96 -2.76 -1.37
N HIS A 131 16.79 -2.46 -2.65
CA HIS A 131 17.77 -2.76 -3.70
C HIS A 131 19.11 -2.10 -3.41
N ILE A 132 19.12 -0.80 -3.13
CA ILE A 132 20.32 -0.03 -2.79
C ILE A 132 21.05 -0.65 -1.59
N CYS A 133 20.34 -0.94 -0.50
CA CYS A 133 20.90 -1.59 0.67
C CYS A 133 21.50 -2.97 0.36
N THR A 134 20.91 -3.70 -0.59
CA THR A 134 21.42 -5.02 -1.01
C THR A 134 22.72 -4.88 -1.79
N VAL A 135 22.80 -3.95 -2.75
CA VAL A 135 24.02 -3.67 -3.51
C VAL A 135 25.18 -3.31 -2.57
N PHE A 136 24.95 -2.43 -1.59
CA PHE A 136 26.02 -2.08 -0.63
C PHE A 136 26.41 -3.23 0.29
N ARG A 137 25.45 -4.08 0.68
CA ARG A 137 25.75 -5.27 1.49
C ARG A 137 26.67 -6.24 0.75
N GLU A 138 26.45 -6.43 -0.55
CA GLU A 138 27.33 -7.27 -1.41
C GLU A 138 28.74 -6.69 -1.54
N LYS A 139 28.89 -5.38 -1.43
CA LYS A 139 30.18 -4.67 -1.39
C LYS A 139 30.81 -4.60 0.02
N GLY A 140 30.21 -5.24 1.02
CA GLY A 140 30.71 -5.27 2.40
C GLY A 140 30.27 -4.10 3.28
N LEU A 141 29.49 -3.14 2.77
CA LEU A 141 28.95 -2.01 3.54
C LEU A 141 27.50 -2.28 3.96
N LYS A 142 27.24 -2.24 5.27
CA LYS A 142 25.89 -2.40 5.83
C LYS A 142 25.27 -1.05 6.13
N ILE A 143 24.48 -0.53 5.20
CA ILE A 143 23.65 0.66 5.43
C ILE A 143 22.28 0.19 5.94
N PRO A 144 21.85 0.57 7.15
CA PRO A 144 20.50 0.25 7.61
C PRO A 144 19.47 0.96 6.73
N LEU A 145 18.44 0.23 6.26
CA LEU A 145 17.40 0.77 5.38
C LEU A 145 16.70 1.99 6.00
N SER A 146 16.49 1.97 7.32
CA SER A 146 15.90 3.10 8.05
C SER A 146 16.75 4.37 8.00
N VAL A 147 18.08 4.23 8.00
CA VAL A 147 19.01 5.36 7.91
C VAL A 147 19.02 5.94 6.50
N LEU A 148 19.17 5.08 5.47
CA LEU A 148 19.08 5.50 4.07
C LEU A 148 17.74 6.21 3.78
N LYS A 149 16.64 5.62 4.26
CA LYS A 149 15.30 6.17 4.11
C LYS A 149 15.19 7.56 4.75
N ALA A 150 15.65 7.71 5.98
CA ALA A 150 15.55 8.97 6.72
C ALA A 150 16.36 10.08 6.03
N GLU A 151 17.55 9.77 5.55
CA GLU A 151 18.43 10.72 4.85
C GLU A 151 17.79 11.18 3.53
N VAL A 152 17.34 10.23 2.70
CA VAL A 152 16.71 10.53 1.41
C VAL A 152 15.42 11.33 1.59
N GLU A 153 14.50 10.87 2.44
CA GLU A 153 13.23 11.57 2.68
C GLU A 153 13.45 12.95 3.30
N GLY A 154 14.45 13.08 4.18
CA GLY A 154 14.84 14.36 4.77
C GLY A 154 15.35 15.36 3.75
N GLN A 155 16.16 14.91 2.79
CA GLN A 155 16.67 15.77 1.71
C GLN A 155 15.57 16.22 0.77
N ILE A 156 14.67 15.31 0.36
CA ILE A 156 13.53 15.67 -0.49
C ILE A 156 12.58 16.63 0.25
N LEU A 157 12.34 16.40 1.54
CA LEU A 157 11.47 17.28 2.33
C LEU A 157 12.04 18.70 2.44
N LYS A 158 13.37 18.83 2.61
CA LYS A 158 14.04 20.11 2.79
C LYS A 158 14.22 20.89 1.50
N ASN A 159 14.53 20.20 0.40
CA ASN A 159 14.96 20.81 -0.86
C ASN A 159 13.91 20.70 -1.98
N GLY A 160 12.79 19.99 -1.73
CA GLY A 160 11.83 19.60 -2.76
C GLY A 160 12.34 18.44 -3.62
N HIS A 161 11.55 18.07 -4.64
CA HIS A 161 11.97 17.08 -5.62
C HIS A 161 13.06 17.64 -6.52
N GLN A 162 14.24 17.07 -6.43
CA GLN A 162 15.39 17.39 -7.27
C GLN A 162 15.68 16.26 -8.24
N ALA A 163 16.24 16.58 -9.42
CA ALA A 163 16.66 15.56 -10.38
C ALA A 163 17.76 14.65 -9.82
N VAL A 164 18.59 15.18 -8.92
CA VAL A 164 19.68 14.46 -8.26
C VAL A 164 19.62 14.69 -6.75
N ILE A 165 19.71 13.61 -5.98
CA ILE A 165 19.77 13.59 -4.53
C ILE A 165 21.11 13.02 -4.14
N ASN A 166 21.86 13.69 -3.26
CA ASN A 166 23.18 13.23 -2.84
C ASN A 166 23.14 12.82 -1.37
N VAL A 167 23.64 11.62 -1.08
CA VAL A 167 23.83 11.12 0.29
C VAL A 167 25.22 10.53 0.46
N SER A 168 25.74 10.57 1.67
CA SER A 168 27.08 10.06 2.00
C SER A 168 27.04 9.18 3.25
N PHE A 169 27.78 8.07 3.24
CA PHE A 169 27.89 7.11 4.33
C PHE A 169 29.35 6.74 4.61
#